data_38ee7eb58de85780008fc41c2e9a3008
#
_entry.id   38ee7eb58de85780008fc41c2e9a3008
#
_cell.length_a   1.000
_cell.length_b   1.000
_cell.length_c   1.000
_cell.angle_alpha   90.00
_cell.angle_beta   90.00
_cell.angle_gamma   90.00
#
_symmetry.space_group_name_H-M   'P 1'
#
loop_
_entity.id
_entity.type
_entity.pdbx_description
1 polymer ?
#
loop_
_entity_poly.entity_id
_entity_poly.type
_entity_poly.pdbx_seq_one_letter_code
_entity_poly.pdbx_strand_id
1 'polypeptide(L)'
;MAAASALAAVSLSLTTGCSDAALSGPPPLDEVSQMDLYGTYAGPHGSRLTLTNIGGTTVTFTARDWPAENGVGILAEDAPSFNGEGTWSLVNDPGEAGLIRLSFENRDAGSSGTPLQQLEVGKGEGDAKPLLFAKLGDPDVCRVYELER
;
A
#
# COMPACT_ATOMS: atom_id res chain seq x y z
N MET A 1 -41.48 43.39 -32.82
CA MET A 1 -41.48 42.12 -32.08
C MET A 1 -40.08 41.54 -32.17
N ALA A 2 -39.30 41.69 -31.11
CA ALA A 2 -37.92 41.17 -31.06
C ALA A 2 -37.90 40.02 -30.07
N ALA A 3 -37.59 38.82 -30.52
CA ALA A 3 -37.45 37.65 -29.66
C ALA A 3 -36.00 37.55 -29.22
N ALA A 4 -35.74 37.66 -27.93
CA ALA A 4 -34.43 37.45 -27.32
C ALA A 4 -34.28 35.99 -26.95
N SER A 5 -33.36 35.30 -27.62
CA SER A 5 -32.95 33.91 -27.27
C SER A 5 -31.87 33.95 -26.17
N ALA A 6 -32.20 33.49 -24.98
CA ALA A 6 -31.25 33.31 -23.90
C ALA A 6 -30.53 31.94 -24.10
N LEU A 7 -29.23 31.97 -24.36
CA LEU A 7 -28.38 30.78 -24.29
C LEU A 7 -27.99 30.52 -22.82
N ALA A 8 -28.51 29.46 -22.26
CA ALA A 8 -28.04 28.93 -20.97
C ALA A 8 -26.77 28.13 -21.18
N ALA A 9 -25.64 28.68 -20.74
CA ALA A 9 -24.36 27.93 -20.67
C ALA A 9 -24.39 26.98 -19.46
N VAL A 10 -24.53 25.69 -19.72
CA VAL A 10 -24.39 24.66 -18.71
C VAL A 10 -22.89 24.39 -18.52
N SER A 11 -22.30 24.93 -17.46
CA SER A 11 -20.95 24.64 -17.04
C SER A 11 -20.93 23.24 -16.40
N LEU A 12 -20.52 22.21 -17.14
CA LEU A 12 -20.16 20.91 -16.55
C LEU A 12 -18.85 21.11 -15.78
N SER A 13 -18.95 21.26 -14.47
CA SER A 13 -17.81 21.12 -13.56
C SER A 13 -17.47 19.63 -13.48
N LEU A 14 -16.47 19.20 -14.25
CA LEU A 14 -15.81 17.90 -14.08
C LEU A 14 -14.99 17.97 -12.80
N THR A 15 -15.61 17.68 -11.66
CA THR A 15 -14.88 17.40 -10.42
C THR A 15 -14.26 16.00 -10.59
N THR A 16 -13.06 15.92 -11.14
CA THR A 16 -12.22 14.74 -11.09
C THR A 16 -11.56 14.66 -9.71
N GLY A 17 -12.37 14.61 -8.66
CA GLY A 17 -11.89 14.26 -7.33
C GLY A 17 -12.06 12.75 -7.15
N CYS A 18 -11.07 12.09 -6.58
CA CYS A 18 -11.25 10.74 -6.11
C CYS A 18 -12.44 10.71 -5.15
N SER A 19 -13.32 9.71 -5.28
CA SER A 19 -14.34 9.49 -4.25
C SER A 19 -13.65 9.16 -2.92
N ASP A 20 -14.22 9.60 -1.80
CA ASP A 20 -13.65 9.35 -0.46
C ASP A 20 -13.30 7.88 -0.22
N ALA A 21 -14.04 6.95 -0.82
CA ALA A 21 -13.76 5.51 -0.76
C ALA A 21 -12.46 5.11 -1.47
N ALA A 22 -12.09 5.78 -2.57
CA ALA A 22 -10.85 5.50 -3.30
C ALA A 22 -9.62 6.11 -2.59
N LEU A 23 -9.82 7.19 -1.83
CA LEU A 23 -8.78 7.82 -1.01
C LEU A 23 -8.47 7.04 0.26
N SER A 24 -9.43 6.27 0.75
CA SER A 24 -9.33 5.59 2.04
C SER A 24 -8.54 4.29 2.00
N GLY A 25 -8.31 3.73 0.79
CA GLY A 25 -7.79 2.37 0.67
C GLY A 25 -8.78 1.31 1.19
N PRO A 26 -8.34 0.06 1.35
CA PRO A 26 -9.14 -0.98 1.97
C PRO A 26 -9.59 -0.59 3.39
N PRO A 27 -10.81 -0.99 3.82
CA PRO A 27 -11.25 -0.70 5.16
C PRO A 27 -10.28 -1.30 6.19
N PRO A 28 -10.01 -0.62 7.31
CA PRO A 28 -9.11 -1.13 8.33
C PRO A 28 -9.61 -2.47 8.89
N LEU A 29 -8.68 -3.35 9.24
CA LEU A 29 -8.99 -4.57 9.96
C LEU A 29 -8.92 -4.27 11.46
N ASP A 30 -10.05 -4.44 12.16
CA ASP A 30 -10.13 -4.27 13.60
C ASP A 30 -9.37 -5.39 14.32
N GLU A 31 -8.63 -5.05 15.37
CA GLU A 31 -7.97 -5.99 16.28
C GLU A 31 -7.04 -7.01 15.60
N VAL A 32 -6.11 -6.54 14.80
CA VAL A 32 -5.11 -7.40 14.16
C VAL A 32 -3.99 -7.76 15.14
N SER A 33 -3.61 -9.03 15.18
CA SER A 33 -2.43 -9.52 15.92
C SER A 33 -1.28 -9.85 14.97
N GLN A 34 -0.06 -9.93 15.51
CA GLN A 34 1.09 -10.37 14.69
C GLN A 34 0.88 -11.76 14.08
N MET A 35 0.19 -12.67 14.81
CA MET A 35 -0.05 -14.04 14.33
C MET A 35 -0.97 -14.08 13.10
N ASP A 36 -1.90 -13.14 13.01
CA ASP A 36 -2.81 -13.04 11.86
C ASP A 36 -2.08 -12.62 10.59
N LEU A 37 -0.92 -12.00 10.74
CA LEU A 37 -0.13 -11.45 9.64
C LEU A 37 0.94 -12.41 9.10
N TYR A 38 1.25 -13.51 9.77
CA TYR A 38 2.24 -14.46 9.24
C TYR A 38 1.77 -15.09 7.94
N GLY A 39 2.62 -15.07 6.93
CA GLY A 39 2.33 -15.65 5.63
C GLY A 39 3.03 -14.91 4.50
N THR A 40 2.71 -15.32 3.27
CA THR A 40 3.23 -14.72 2.05
C THR A 40 2.15 -13.91 1.38
N TYR A 41 2.51 -12.68 1.06
CA TYR A 41 1.68 -11.70 0.36
C TYR A 41 2.27 -11.44 -1.02
N ALA A 42 1.41 -11.39 -2.03
CA ALA A 42 1.78 -11.08 -3.41
C ALA A 42 1.23 -9.72 -3.82
N GLY A 43 2.03 -8.94 -4.48
CA GLY A 43 1.68 -7.60 -4.94
C GLY A 43 1.97 -7.37 -6.41
N PRO A 44 1.88 -6.13 -6.86
CA PRO A 44 2.14 -5.73 -8.23
C PRO A 44 3.55 -6.10 -8.71
N HIS A 45 3.70 -6.31 -10.01
CA HIS A 45 4.98 -6.60 -10.68
C HIS A 45 5.73 -7.84 -10.12
N GLY A 46 5.00 -8.80 -9.55
CA GLY A 46 5.57 -10.02 -9.00
C GLY A 46 6.17 -9.87 -7.60
N SER A 47 6.02 -8.72 -6.98
CA SER A 47 6.52 -8.45 -5.63
C SER A 47 5.91 -9.42 -4.61
N ARG A 48 6.73 -9.85 -3.65
CA ARG A 48 6.33 -10.75 -2.57
C ARG A 48 6.92 -10.31 -1.25
N LEU A 49 6.09 -10.36 -0.22
CA LEU A 49 6.49 -10.15 1.17
C LEU A 49 6.11 -11.40 1.98
N THR A 50 7.07 -12.01 2.63
CA THR A 50 6.82 -13.12 3.56
C THR A 50 7.12 -12.67 4.98
N LEU A 51 6.10 -12.65 5.83
CA LEU A 51 6.21 -12.32 7.25
C LEU A 51 6.29 -13.62 8.06
N THR A 52 7.32 -13.77 8.88
CA THR A 52 7.58 -14.98 9.64
C THR A 52 7.97 -14.68 11.08
N ASN A 53 7.85 -15.71 11.92
CA ASN A 53 8.41 -15.74 13.27
C ASN A 53 9.37 -16.92 13.34
N ILE A 54 10.64 -16.67 13.59
CA ILE A 54 11.67 -17.71 13.71
C ILE A 54 11.85 -18.23 15.13
N GLY A 55 10.96 -17.87 16.03
CA GLY A 55 10.95 -18.28 17.42
C GLY A 55 11.11 -17.13 18.40
N GLY A 56 10.47 -17.28 19.55
CA GLY A 56 10.44 -16.25 20.59
C GLY A 56 9.76 -14.96 20.14
N THR A 57 10.41 -13.84 20.37
CA THR A 57 9.89 -12.50 20.01
C THR A 57 10.46 -11.96 18.68
N THR A 58 11.31 -12.74 18.01
CA THR A 58 11.96 -12.28 16.77
C THR A 58 11.05 -12.53 15.57
N VAL A 59 10.57 -11.46 15.00
CA VAL A 59 9.74 -11.46 13.81
C VAL A 59 10.56 -10.94 12.62
N THR A 60 10.64 -11.73 11.56
CA THR A 60 11.46 -11.45 10.39
C THR A 60 10.60 -11.40 9.13
N PHE A 61 11.14 -10.79 8.10
CA PHE A 61 10.53 -10.84 6.77
C PHE A 61 11.58 -11.11 5.69
N THR A 62 11.08 -11.63 4.57
CA THR A 62 11.81 -11.64 3.30
C THR A 62 10.96 -10.94 2.25
N ALA A 63 11.60 -10.13 1.42
CA ALA A 63 10.97 -9.41 0.33
C ALA A 63 11.65 -9.79 -0.98
N ARG A 64 10.85 -10.02 -2.04
CA ARG A 64 11.32 -10.30 -3.40
C ARG A 64 10.66 -9.35 -4.38
N ASP A 65 11.43 -8.91 -5.38
CA ASP A 65 10.98 -7.91 -6.36
C ASP A 65 10.30 -6.72 -5.67
N TRP A 66 10.87 -6.31 -4.53
CA TRP A 66 10.30 -5.30 -3.64
C TRP A 66 10.55 -3.91 -4.20
N PRO A 67 9.52 -3.06 -4.23
CA PRO A 67 9.62 -1.75 -4.87
C PRO A 67 10.49 -0.79 -4.06
N ALA A 68 11.27 0.00 -4.79
CA ALA A 68 12.01 1.12 -4.26
C ALA A 68 11.69 2.39 -5.04
N GLU A 69 11.53 3.50 -4.35
CA GLU A 69 11.31 4.80 -4.96
C GLU A 69 12.63 5.46 -5.34
N ASN A 70 12.74 5.87 -6.61
CA ASN A 70 13.87 6.63 -7.12
C ASN A 70 13.45 7.88 -7.91
N GLY A 71 12.23 8.36 -7.69
CA GLY A 71 11.62 9.46 -8.42
C GLY A 71 10.73 9.08 -9.60
N VAL A 72 10.68 7.78 -9.95
CA VAL A 72 9.80 7.27 -11.04
C VAL A 72 8.43 6.88 -10.50
N GLY A 73 8.34 6.60 -9.22
CA GLY A 73 7.12 6.10 -8.56
C GLY A 73 7.07 4.57 -8.48
N ILE A 74 6.62 4.08 -7.35
CA ILE A 74 6.64 2.64 -6.97
C ILE A 74 5.78 1.76 -7.89
N LEU A 75 4.72 2.30 -8.48
CA LEU A 75 3.83 1.57 -9.38
C LEU A 75 4.20 1.69 -10.87
N ALA A 76 5.29 2.37 -11.19
CA ALA A 76 5.75 2.42 -12.57
C ALA A 76 6.25 1.04 -13.01
N GLU A 77 6.02 0.68 -14.28
CA GLU A 77 6.43 -0.62 -14.83
C GLU A 77 7.96 -0.82 -14.78
N ASP A 78 8.71 0.28 -14.83
CA ASP A 78 10.16 0.36 -14.74
C ASP A 78 10.67 0.78 -13.35
N ALA A 79 9.80 0.74 -12.33
CA ALA A 79 10.23 1.02 -10.96
C ALA A 79 11.33 0.05 -10.53
N PRO A 80 12.40 0.55 -9.89
CA PRO A 80 13.45 -0.32 -9.40
C PRO A 80 12.90 -1.25 -8.33
N SER A 81 13.33 -2.50 -8.39
CA SER A 81 13.01 -3.51 -7.38
C SER A 81 14.27 -4.19 -6.88
N PHE A 82 14.18 -4.82 -5.72
CA PHE A 82 15.29 -5.54 -5.10
C PHE A 82 14.76 -6.69 -4.24
N ASN A 83 15.65 -7.63 -3.88
CA ASN A 83 15.36 -8.60 -2.84
C ASN A 83 16.03 -8.17 -1.54
N GLY A 84 15.36 -8.41 -0.43
CA GLY A 84 15.86 -8.04 0.88
C GLY A 84 15.23 -8.82 2.01
N GLU A 85 15.81 -8.68 3.17
CA GLU A 85 15.34 -9.30 4.41
C GLU A 85 15.59 -8.38 5.60
N GLY A 86 14.92 -8.66 6.70
CA GLY A 86 15.08 -7.90 7.92
C GLY A 86 14.03 -8.25 8.98
N THR A 87 13.77 -7.32 9.85
CA THR A 87 12.78 -7.43 10.92
C THR A 87 11.57 -6.54 10.68
N TRP A 88 10.44 -6.90 11.25
CA TRP A 88 9.23 -6.11 11.13
C TRP A 88 8.55 -5.92 12.50
N SER A 89 7.70 -4.92 12.59
CA SER A 89 6.89 -4.67 13.76
C SER A 89 5.48 -4.26 13.36
N LEU A 90 4.51 -4.63 14.21
CA LEU A 90 3.14 -4.16 14.11
C LEU A 90 2.92 -3.06 15.16
N VAL A 91 2.44 -1.92 14.71
CA VAL A 91 2.02 -0.79 15.56
C VAL A 91 0.51 -0.72 15.47
N ASN A 92 -0.15 -0.89 16.61
CA ASN A 92 -1.60 -0.75 16.76
C ASN A 92 -1.86 0.47 17.65
N ASP A 93 -2.28 1.56 17.05
CA ASP A 93 -2.76 2.72 17.78
C ASP A 93 -4.29 2.69 17.83
N PRO A 94 -4.91 2.97 19.00
CA PRO A 94 -6.36 2.94 19.11
C PRO A 94 -7.05 3.88 18.10
N GLY A 95 -7.93 3.30 17.28
CA GLY A 95 -8.70 4.03 16.27
C GLY A 95 -8.00 4.23 14.93
N GLU A 96 -6.80 3.65 14.76
CA GLU A 96 -6.08 3.65 13.48
C GLU A 96 -5.95 2.23 12.93
N ALA A 97 -5.74 2.13 11.61
CA ALA A 97 -5.39 0.86 11.00
C ALA A 97 -4.05 0.36 11.55
N GLY A 98 -3.91 -0.96 11.75
CA GLY A 98 -2.63 -1.54 12.12
C GLY A 98 -1.56 -1.14 11.09
N LEU A 99 -0.39 -0.72 11.55
CA LEU A 99 0.72 -0.29 10.71
C LEU A 99 1.89 -1.28 10.85
N ILE A 100 2.30 -1.89 9.74
CA ILE A 100 3.51 -2.70 9.66
C ILE A 100 4.68 -1.80 9.28
N ARG A 101 5.77 -1.89 10.05
CA ARG A 101 7.04 -1.26 9.72
C ARG A 101 8.08 -2.33 9.39
N LEU A 102 8.71 -2.19 8.23
CA LEU A 102 9.78 -3.06 7.74
C LEU A 102 11.14 -2.40 7.97
N SER A 103 12.05 -3.08 8.64
CA SER A 103 13.43 -2.65 8.83
C SER A 103 14.35 -3.58 8.03
N PHE A 104 14.81 -3.13 6.87
CA PHE A 104 15.71 -3.89 6.01
C PHE A 104 17.12 -3.93 6.59
N GLU A 105 17.62 -5.11 6.84
CA GLU A 105 18.99 -5.37 7.31
C GLU A 105 19.93 -5.71 6.15
N ASN A 106 19.42 -6.47 5.19
CA ASN A 106 20.15 -6.86 3.99
C ASN A 106 19.32 -6.56 2.74
N ARG A 107 19.99 -6.13 1.69
CA ARG A 107 19.43 -5.91 0.34
C ARG A 107 20.43 -6.36 -0.71
N ASP A 108 19.94 -6.74 -1.88
CA ASP A 108 20.79 -7.09 -3.02
C ASP A 108 21.78 -5.95 -3.33
N ALA A 109 22.98 -6.34 -3.71
CA ALA A 109 24.01 -5.39 -4.13
C ALA A 109 23.55 -4.61 -5.36
N GLY A 110 23.70 -3.28 -5.29
CA GLY A 110 23.30 -2.38 -6.38
C GLY A 110 21.85 -1.89 -6.33
N SER A 111 21.08 -2.32 -5.34
CA SER A 111 19.73 -1.76 -5.15
C SER A 111 19.80 -0.26 -4.84
N SER A 112 19.16 0.54 -5.67
CA SER A 112 19.07 1.99 -5.52
C SER A 112 17.65 2.39 -5.11
N GLY A 113 17.53 3.55 -4.46
CA GLY A 113 16.24 4.11 -4.04
C GLY A 113 15.84 3.77 -2.60
N THR A 114 14.76 4.40 -2.18
CA THR A 114 14.18 4.22 -0.84
C THR A 114 13.14 3.10 -0.88
N PRO A 115 13.32 2.01 -0.11
CA PRO A 115 12.35 0.92 -0.08
C PRO A 115 11.03 1.38 0.52
N LEU A 116 9.93 0.76 0.08
CA LEU A 116 8.65 0.85 0.77
C LEU A 116 8.80 0.17 2.14
N GLN A 117 8.65 0.94 3.23
CA GLN A 117 8.91 0.46 4.59
C GLN A 117 7.68 0.42 5.50
N GLN A 118 6.57 0.98 5.05
CA GLN A 118 5.35 1.07 5.85
C GLN A 118 4.16 0.57 5.06
N LEU A 119 3.38 -0.31 5.68
CA LEU A 119 2.17 -0.88 5.13
C LEU A 119 1.06 -0.80 6.17
N GLU A 120 -0.11 -0.37 5.75
CA GLU A 120 -1.33 -0.43 6.55
C GLU A 120 -1.96 -1.82 6.42
N VAL A 121 -2.66 -2.25 7.47
CA VAL A 121 -3.40 -3.51 7.46
C VAL A 121 -4.87 -3.22 7.19
N GLY A 122 -5.36 -3.77 6.10
CA GLY A 122 -6.76 -3.67 5.70
C GLY A 122 -7.46 -5.02 5.65
N LYS A 123 -8.76 -4.96 5.43
CA LYS A 123 -9.62 -6.12 5.23
C LYS A 123 -9.65 -6.48 3.75
N GLY A 124 -9.17 -7.66 3.42
CA GLY A 124 -9.27 -8.22 2.07
C GLY A 124 -10.67 -8.71 1.72
N GLU A 125 -10.86 -9.16 0.49
CA GLU A 125 -12.10 -9.78 0.07
C GLU A 125 -12.31 -11.15 0.74
N GLY A 126 -13.58 -11.51 1.01
CA GLY A 126 -13.96 -12.79 1.61
C GLY A 126 -13.82 -12.82 3.13
N ASP A 127 -13.43 -13.98 3.69
CA ASP A 127 -13.42 -14.28 5.13
C ASP A 127 -12.34 -13.50 5.93
N ALA A 128 -12.34 -12.18 5.81
CA ALA A 128 -11.54 -11.26 6.60
C ALA A 128 -10.03 -11.58 6.65
N LYS A 129 -9.46 -12.09 5.55
CA LYS A 129 -8.01 -12.24 5.46
C LYS A 129 -7.36 -10.86 5.45
N PRO A 130 -6.26 -10.68 6.19
CA PRO A 130 -5.55 -9.41 6.17
C PRO A 130 -4.99 -9.15 4.77
N LEU A 131 -5.19 -7.92 4.31
CA LEU A 131 -4.59 -7.30 3.14
C LEU A 131 -3.57 -6.27 3.63
N LEU A 132 -2.42 -6.19 3.00
CA LEU A 132 -1.44 -5.15 3.30
C LEU A 132 -1.44 -4.12 2.19
N PHE A 133 -1.39 -2.85 2.53
CA PHE A 133 -1.40 -1.80 1.52
C PHE A 133 -0.59 -0.57 1.93
N ALA A 134 -0.17 0.19 0.94
CA ALA A 134 0.40 1.51 1.14
C ALA A 134 -0.28 2.52 0.21
N LYS A 135 -0.61 3.67 0.75
CA LYS A 135 -1.07 4.82 -0.03
C LYS A 135 0.13 5.51 -0.64
N LEU A 136 0.12 5.67 -1.95
CA LEU A 136 1.25 6.19 -2.70
C LEU A 136 0.95 7.56 -3.30
N GLY A 137 1.91 8.47 -3.10
CA GLY A 137 1.95 9.73 -3.81
C GLY A 137 0.98 10.78 -3.31
N ASP A 138 0.59 11.66 -4.22
CA ASP A 138 -0.33 12.76 -3.99
C ASP A 138 -1.73 12.22 -3.69
N PRO A 139 -2.42 12.73 -2.64
CA PRO A 139 -3.81 12.37 -2.34
C PRO A 139 -4.76 12.49 -3.54
N ASP A 140 -4.46 13.39 -4.48
CA ASP A 140 -5.26 13.58 -5.69
C ASP A 140 -5.11 12.45 -6.73
N VAL A 141 -4.10 11.58 -6.60
CA VAL A 141 -3.80 10.51 -7.57
C VAL A 141 -4.42 9.17 -7.19
N CYS A 142 -4.85 8.99 -5.95
CA CYS A 142 -5.58 7.79 -5.45
C CYS A 142 -4.91 6.46 -5.82
N ARG A 143 -3.60 6.36 -5.66
CA ARG A 143 -2.86 5.12 -5.92
C ARG A 143 -2.63 4.35 -4.64
N VAL A 144 -2.94 3.06 -4.69
CA VAL A 144 -2.71 2.14 -3.59
C VAL A 144 -1.83 0.99 -4.09
N TYR A 145 -0.81 0.66 -3.33
CA TYR A 145 0.00 -0.53 -3.52
C TYR A 145 -0.55 -1.61 -2.60
N GLU A 146 -1.13 -2.65 -3.17
CA GLU A 146 -1.81 -3.71 -2.43
C GLU A 146 -1.04 -5.02 -2.53
N LEU A 147 -1.04 -5.76 -1.41
CA LEU A 147 -0.44 -7.08 -1.27
C LEU A 147 -1.50 -8.04 -0.72
N GLU A 148 -1.87 -9.03 -1.50
CA GLU A 148 -2.86 -10.04 -1.14
C GLU A 148 -2.19 -11.33 -0.66
N ARG A 149 -2.87 -12.05 0.24
CA ARG A 149 -2.39 -13.31 0.83
C ARG A 149 -2.90 -14.54 0.09
#